data_12e84fb442a95b84dd6b49c2efcd524e
#
_entry.id   12e84fb442a95b84dd6b49c2efcd524e
#
_cell.length_a   1.000
_cell.length_b   1.000
_cell.length_c   1.000
_cell.angle_alpha   90.00
_cell.angle_beta   90.00
_cell.angle_gamma   90.00
#
_symmetry.space_group_name_H-M   'P 1'
#
loop_
_entity.id
_entity.type
_entity.pdbx_description
1 polymer ?
#
loop_
_entity_poly.entity_id
_entity_poly.type
_entity_poly.pdbx_seq_one_letter_code
_entity_poly.pdbx_strand_id
1 'polypeptide(L)'
;NMETGEILAKASSGNGQIRFGADVINRIIESQKPGGKKKLQDAVIKETINPMIHEMCRSIHFPEKQIYRMCVASNTTMNHLFAGINADPLRMEPYIPTFFKTNSLFASDVGIEINPDAHIIMAPNIGSYVGGDITAGTLVSMIWNRPEFSLFIDLGTNGELVFGNSDFMMSCACSAGPAFEGGDISCGMRATDGAIEACTIDKETMEPTYKIVGDPGTKPVGLCGSGIIDVISELYICGIINPKGKFIREGKRIKHDKYGMGSYILAFEEEAGSVKDVEITEVDIDNFIRAKGAIFSAIRTMLTSLDFDVSMIDDVYVAGGIGSGINMQNAVNIGMFPDIPIEKFHYIGNSSLTGAYLMLLSTPAEKKTYELAANMTYMELSTVPIYMDEFVGACFIPHTDTRICLLYTSDAADEAR
;
A
#
# COMPACT_ATOMS: atom_id res chain seq x y z
N ASN A 1 7.51 -26.55 2.19
CA ASN A 1 8.08 -27.65 2.97
C ASN A 1 8.71 -27.10 4.25
N MET A 2 8.18 -27.49 5.42
CA MET A 2 8.64 -26.97 6.71
C MET A 2 10.03 -27.46 7.16
N GLU A 3 10.53 -28.54 6.58
CA GLU A 3 11.87 -29.07 6.90
C GLU A 3 12.96 -28.34 6.10
N THR A 4 12.68 -28.02 4.84
CA THR A 4 13.68 -27.45 3.93
C THR A 4 13.49 -25.94 3.72
N GLY A 5 12.34 -25.37 4.06
CA GLY A 5 11.98 -23.99 3.70
C GLY A 5 11.61 -23.81 2.23
N GLU A 6 11.56 -24.86 1.44
CA GLU A 6 11.27 -24.77 0.00
C GLU A 6 9.80 -24.38 -0.25
N ILE A 7 9.58 -23.41 -1.14
CA ILE A 7 8.25 -23.01 -1.60
C ILE A 7 7.85 -23.92 -2.76
N LEU A 8 6.87 -24.80 -2.54
CA LEU A 8 6.46 -25.81 -3.52
C LEU A 8 5.42 -25.29 -4.51
N ALA A 9 4.56 -24.36 -4.10
CA ALA A 9 3.53 -23.76 -4.96
C ALA A 9 3.19 -22.34 -4.48
N LYS A 10 2.69 -21.52 -5.40
CA LYS A 10 2.14 -20.18 -5.14
C LYS A 10 0.84 -20.00 -5.89
N ALA A 11 -0.11 -19.29 -5.32
CA ALA A 11 -1.34 -18.87 -5.97
C ALA A 11 -1.68 -17.42 -5.57
N SER A 12 -2.42 -16.74 -6.42
CA SER A 12 -2.93 -15.40 -6.20
C SER A 12 -4.34 -15.29 -6.74
N SER A 13 -5.23 -14.62 -6.00
CA SER A 13 -6.61 -14.42 -6.40
C SER A 13 -7.15 -13.10 -5.87
N GLY A 14 -8.18 -12.56 -6.54
CA GLY A 14 -8.96 -11.45 -6.00
C GLY A 14 -9.77 -11.89 -4.80
N ASN A 15 -9.89 -11.02 -3.79
CA ASN A 15 -10.70 -11.29 -2.61
C ASN A 15 -12.19 -11.29 -2.96
N GLY A 16 -12.88 -12.42 -2.79
CA GLY A 16 -14.31 -12.57 -3.04
C GLY A 16 -15.22 -11.62 -2.25
N GLN A 17 -14.70 -10.97 -1.22
CA GLN A 17 -15.44 -9.97 -0.44
C GLN A 17 -15.62 -8.64 -1.16
N ILE A 18 -14.87 -8.34 -2.25
CA ILE A 18 -14.94 -7.06 -2.99
C ILE A 18 -16.37 -6.74 -3.42
N ARG A 19 -17.16 -7.72 -3.82
CA ARG A 19 -18.58 -7.55 -4.22
C ARG A 19 -19.51 -7.12 -3.08
N PHE A 20 -19.07 -7.23 -1.83
CA PHE A 20 -19.82 -6.87 -0.62
C PHE A 20 -19.30 -5.58 0.03
N GLY A 21 -18.11 -5.15 -0.33
CA GLY A 21 -17.47 -3.93 0.12
C GLY A 21 -16.07 -3.81 -0.48
N ALA A 22 -15.83 -2.71 -1.20
CA ALA A 22 -14.54 -2.44 -1.81
C ALA A 22 -13.45 -2.21 -0.74
N ASP A 23 -13.80 -1.55 0.36
CA ASP A 23 -12.93 -1.22 1.47
C ASP A 23 -13.34 -1.92 2.79
N VAL A 24 -12.50 -1.79 3.80
CA VAL A 24 -12.68 -2.43 5.10
C VAL A 24 -13.91 -1.91 5.86
N ILE A 25 -14.22 -0.61 5.76
CA ILE A 25 -15.37 0.00 6.44
C ILE A 25 -16.67 -0.55 5.89
N ASN A 26 -16.81 -0.60 4.56
CA ASN A 26 -17.97 -1.18 3.89
C ASN A 26 -18.16 -2.65 4.24
N ARG A 27 -17.06 -3.43 4.37
CA ARG A 27 -17.13 -4.83 4.83
C ARG A 27 -17.57 -4.94 6.28
N ILE A 28 -17.12 -4.07 7.18
CA ILE A 28 -17.59 -4.04 8.57
C ILE A 28 -19.10 -3.76 8.60
N ILE A 29 -19.57 -2.74 7.85
CA ILE A 29 -21.01 -2.41 7.77
C ILE A 29 -21.81 -3.60 7.22
N GLU A 30 -21.36 -4.24 6.15
CA GLU A 30 -22.00 -5.44 5.60
C GLU A 30 -22.07 -6.58 6.60
N SER A 31 -21.02 -6.75 7.45
CA SER A 31 -20.95 -7.80 8.46
C SER A 31 -22.05 -7.66 9.53
N GLN A 32 -22.59 -6.46 9.75
CA GLN A 32 -23.64 -6.20 10.74
C GLN A 32 -25.04 -6.58 10.24
N LYS A 33 -25.23 -6.76 8.94
CA LYS A 33 -26.50 -7.20 8.37
C LYS A 33 -26.81 -8.66 8.77
N PRO A 34 -28.09 -9.08 8.81
CA PRO A 34 -28.44 -10.48 9.08
C PRO A 34 -27.69 -11.44 8.15
N GLY A 35 -26.89 -12.35 8.74
CA GLY A 35 -26.04 -13.30 7.99
C GLY A 35 -24.79 -12.69 7.34
N GLY A 36 -24.58 -11.37 7.41
CA GLY A 36 -23.49 -10.66 6.73
C GLY A 36 -22.11 -11.13 7.15
N LYS A 37 -21.88 -11.36 8.45
CA LYS A 37 -20.60 -11.88 8.96
C LYS A 37 -20.24 -13.23 8.35
N LYS A 38 -21.18 -14.18 8.33
CA LYS A 38 -20.97 -15.52 7.73
C LYS A 38 -20.75 -15.43 6.23
N LYS A 39 -21.49 -14.57 5.55
CA LYS A 39 -21.35 -14.31 4.11
C LYS A 39 -19.96 -13.79 3.74
N LEU A 40 -19.42 -12.85 4.51
CA LEU A 40 -18.07 -12.33 4.30
C LEU A 40 -17.00 -13.37 4.64
N GLN A 41 -17.18 -14.15 5.70
CA GLN A 41 -16.29 -15.26 6.03
C GLN A 41 -16.28 -16.32 4.92
N ASP A 42 -17.44 -16.72 4.42
CA ASP A 42 -17.53 -17.70 3.34
C ASP A 42 -16.89 -17.19 2.03
N ALA A 43 -17.05 -15.89 1.72
CA ALA A 43 -16.44 -15.29 0.54
C ALA A 43 -14.90 -15.34 0.59
N VAL A 44 -14.28 -15.07 1.73
CA VAL A 44 -12.82 -15.15 1.83
C VAL A 44 -12.32 -16.59 1.96
N ILE A 45 -13.02 -17.45 2.68
CA ILE A 45 -12.55 -18.81 2.93
C ILE A 45 -12.96 -19.76 1.80
N LYS A 46 -14.26 -19.92 1.58
CA LYS A 46 -14.77 -20.94 0.64
C LYS A 46 -14.61 -20.55 -0.82
N GLU A 47 -14.71 -19.25 -1.12
CA GLU A 47 -14.71 -18.78 -2.51
C GLU A 47 -13.34 -18.25 -2.94
N THR A 48 -12.42 -18.00 -2.01
CA THR A 48 -11.08 -17.45 -2.32
C THR A 48 -9.96 -18.39 -1.86
N ILE A 49 -9.83 -18.66 -0.55
CA ILE A 49 -8.68 -19.39 -0.02
C ILE A 49 -8.74 -20.89 -0.35
N ASN A 50 -9.87 -21.56 -0.13
CA ASN A 50 -9.99 -22.98 -0.41
C ASN A 50 -9.73 -23.31 -1.89
N PRO A 51 -10.29 -22.59 -2.88
CA PRO A 51 -9.95 -22.79 -4.29
C PRO A 51 -8.45 -22.65 -4.60
N MET A 52 -7.77 -21.64 -4.00
CA MET A 52 -6.33 -21.50 -4.18
C MET A 52 -5.54 -22.68 -3.56
N ILE A 53 -5.94 -23.17 -2.39
CA ILE A 53 -5.33 -24.34 -1.77
C ILE A 53 -5.48 -25.57 -2.69
N HIS A 54 -6.68 -25.82 -3.21
CA HIS A 54 -6.95 -26.94 -4.14
C HIS A 54 -6.13 -26.83 -5.42
N GLU A 55 -6.01 -25.63 -5.99
CA GLU A 55 -5.20 -25.37 -7.18
C GLU A 55 -3.72 -25.67 -6.93
N MET A 56 -3.15 -25.10 -5.84
CA MET A 56 -1.76 -25.37 -5.46
C MET A 56 -1.50 -26.84 -5.21
N CYS A 57 -2.34 -27.51 -4.43
CA CYS A 57 -2.21 -28.92 -4.11
C CYS A 57 -2.28 -29.79 -5.37
N ARG A 58 -3.20 -29.48 -6.29
CA ARG A 58 -3.32 -30.18 -7.58
C ARG A 58 -2.07 -29.99 -8.44
N SER A 59 -1.51 -28.79 -8.50
CA SER A 59 -0.34 -28.50 -9.34
C SER A 59 0.91 -29.28 -8.95
N ILE A 60 1.03 -29.66 -7.67
CA ILE A 60 2.18 -30.40 -7.13
C ILE A 60 1.81 -31.84 -6.73
N HIS A 61 0.58 -32.30 -7.03
CA HIS A 61 0.08 -33.62 -6.66
C HIS A 61 0.19 -33.93 -5.16
N PHE A 62 -0.13 -32.96 -4.31
CA PHE A 62 -0.05 -33.06 -2.85
C PHE A 62 -1.44 -33.06 -2.22
N PRO A 63 -1.77 -33.99 -1.28
CA PRO A 63 -3.07 -34.02 -0.62
C PRO A 63 -3.24 -32.87 0.39
N GLU A 64 -4.35 -32.15 0.33
CA GLU A 64 -4.66 -31.02 1.23
C GLU A 64 -4.62 -31.43 2.70
N LYS A 65 -5.08 -32.65 3.02
CA LYS A 65 -5.10 -33.19 4.39
C LYS A 65 -3.71 -33.42 5.01
N GLN A 66 -2.67 -33.30 4.24
CA GLN A 66 -1.27 -33.32 4.72
C GLN A 66 -0.73 -31.91 5.03
N ILE A 67 -1.54 -30.87 4.94
CA ILE A 67 -1.20 -29.53 5.40
C ILE A 67 -1.61 -29.43 6.86
N TYR A 68 -0.66 -29.32 7.78
CA TYR A 68 -0.86 -29.34 9.24
C TYR A 68 -0.74 -27.97 9.91
N ARG A 69 -0.25 -26.95 9.21
CA ARG A 69 -0.14 -25.58 9.73
C ARG A 69 -0.46 -24.59 8.63
N MET A 70 -1.07 -23.49 9.03
CA MET A 70 -1.34 -22.34 8.19
C MET A 70 -0.98 -21.07 8.96
N CYS A 71 -0.34 -20.09 8.32
CA CYS A 71 -0.13 -18.78 8.89
C CYS A 71 -0.87 -17.73 8.06
N VAL A 72 -1.57 -16.84 8.74
CA VAL A 72 -2.35 -15.75 8.14
C VAL A 72 -1.81 -14.42 8.63
N ALA A 73 -1.36 -13.57 7.70
CA ALA A 73 -1.01 -12.19 7.96
C ALA A 73 -1.94 -11.28 7.15
N SER A 74 -2.81 -10.56 7.82
CA SER A 74 -3.77 -9.66 7.20
C SER A 74 -4.12 -8.49 8.12
N ASN A 75 -4.76 -7.45 7.57
CA ASN A 75 -5.19 -6.33 8.38
C ASN A 75 -6.21 -6.76 9.46
N THR A 76 -6.38 -5.90 10.47
CA THR A 76 -7.21 -6.22 11.64
C THR A 76 -8.65 -6.58 11.27
N THR A 77 -9.26 -5.87 10.32
CA THR A 77 -10.62 -6.18 9.85
C THR A 77 -10.70 -7.57 9.23
N MET A 78 -9.75 -7.89 8.35
CA MET A 78 -9.71 -9.20 7.71
C MET A 78 -9.44 -10.33 8.70
N ASN A 79 -8.60 -10.11 9.71
CA ASN A 79 -8.42 -11.07 10.80
C ASN A 79 -9.74 -11.37 11.53
N HIS A 80 -10.55 -10.33 11.82
CA HIS A 80 -11.87 -10.52 12.45
C HIS A 80 -12.84 -11.27 11.53
N LEU A 81 -12.94 -10.88 10.28
CA LEU A 81 -13.86 -11.51 9.31
C LEU A 81 -13.45 -12.96 9.00
N PHE A 82 -12.16 -13.25 8.89
CA PHE A 82 -11.64 -14.60 8.70
C PHE A 82 -11.99 -15.50 9.91
N ALA A 83 -11.76 -15.02 11.12
CA ALA A 83 -12.08 -15.75 12.35
C ALA A 83 -13.59 -15.79 12.66
N GLY A 84 -14.43 -15.09 11.88
CA GLY A 84 -15.88 -15.00 12.13
C GLY A 84 -16.24 -14.20 13.39
N ILE A 85 -15.36 -13.29 13.83
CA ILE A 85 -15.54 -12.45 15.02
C ILE A 85 -16.16 -11.11 14.64
N ASN A 86 -16.83 -10.45 15.58
CA ASN A 86 -17.43 -9.14 15.35
C ASN A 86 -16.36 -8.07 15.10
N ALA A 87 -16.45 -7.40 13.95
CA ALA A 87 -15.52 -6.34 13.53
C ALA A 87 -16.08 -4.92 13.78
N ASP A 88 -17.33 -4.76 14.26
CA ASP A 88 -17.94 -3.44 14.43
C ASP A 88 -17.17 -2.51 15.38
N PRO A 89 -16.55 -2.98 16.49
CA PRO A 89 -15.74 -2.13 17.36
C PRO A 89 -14.55 -1.44 16.66
N LEU A 90 -14.08 -1.97 15.52
CA LEU A 90 -12.94 -1.40 14.79
C LEU A 90 -13.24 -0.01 14.21
N ARG A 91 -14.51 0.29 13.88
CA ARG A 91 -14.95 1.57 13.32
C ARG A 91 -15.67 2.46 14.32
N MET A 92 -15.86 2.01 15.55
CA MET A 92 -16.56 2.72 16.61
C MET A 92 -15.57 3.18 17.68
N GLU A 93 -15.66 4.46 18.05
CA GLU A 93 -14.84 4.96 19.17
C GLU A 93 -15.09 4.13 20.44
N PRO A 94 -14.07 3.68 21.14
CA PRO A 94 -12.64 4.05 21.10
C PRO A 94 -11.75 3.24 20.14
N TYR A 95 -12.28 2.62 19.10
CA TYR A 95 -11.53 1.89 18.06
C TYR A 95 -10.66 0.75 18.61
N ILE A 96 -11.24 -0.11 19.45
CA ILE A 96 -10.53 -1.22 20.08
C ILE A 96 -10.88 -2.53 19.39
N PRO A 97 -9.91 -3.30 18.88
CA PRO A 97 -10.14 -4.64 18.34
C PRO A 97 -10.79 -5.57 19.33
N THR A 98 -11.69 -6.44 18.86
CA THR A 98 -12.32 -7.48 19.69
C THR A 98 -11.28 -8.50 20.18
N PHE A 99 -10.21 -8.70 19.42
CA PHE A 99 -9.05 -9.49 19.83
C PHE A 99 -7.76 -8.94 19.20
N PHE A 100 -6.64 -9.14 19.86
CA PHE A 100 -5.31 -8.79 19.38
C PHE A 100 -4.55 -10.02 18.88
N LYS A 101 -4.78 -11.16 19.48
CA LYS A 101 -4.17 -12.46 19.11
C LYS A 101 -5.16 -13.60 19.32
N THR A 102 -5.02 -14.67 18.57
CA THR A 102 -5.71 -15.94 18.80
C THR A 102 -4.82 -16.87 19.60
N ASN A 103 -5.39 -17.60 20.56
CA ASN A 103 -4.63 -18.57 21.37
C ASN A 103 -4.62 -19.96 20.72
N SER A 104 -5.73 -20.34 20.07
CA SER A 104 -5.89 -21.63 19.42
C SER A 104 -7.00 -21.50 18.37
N LEU A 105 -6.67 -21.75 17.12
CA LEU A 105 -7.59 -21.75 16.01
C LEU A 105 -7.22 -22.91 15.08
N PHE A 106 -8.20 -23.76 14.75
CA PHE A 106 -8.00 -24.89 13.86
C PHE A 106 -8.70 -24.68 12.52
N ALA A 107 -8.26 -25.39 11.50
CA ALA A 107 -8.85 -25.32 10.15
C ALA A 107 -10.34 -25.64 10.17
N SER A 108 -10.76 -26.61 10.98
CA SER A 108 -12.17 -26.99 11.17
C SER A 108 -13.03 -25.87 11.76
N ASP A 109 -12.48 -24.99 12.61
CA ASP A 109 -13.22 -23.90 13.26
C ASP A 109 -13.72 -22.85 12.26
N VAL A 110 -12.94 -22.61 11.22
CA VAL A 110 -13.21 -21.57 10.22
C VAL A 110 -13.66 -22.12 8.87
N GLY A 111 -13.45 -23.41 8.61
CA GLY A 111 -13.84 -24.06 7.36
C GLY A 111 -12.77 -24.01 6.26
N ILE A 112 -11.49 -23.97 6.65
CA ILE A 112 -10.36 -24.16 5.73
C ILE A 112 -10.24 -25.65 5.39
N GLU A 113 -10.13 -25.96 4.11
CA GLU A 113 -10.16 -27.34 3.58
C GLU A 113 -8.74 -27.95 3.50
N ILE A 114 -8.07 -28.03 4.64
CA ILE A 114 -6.79 -28.76 4.85
C ILE A 114 -6.99 -29.85 5.88
N ASN A 115 -5.95 -30.28 6.59
CA ASN A 115 -6.13 -31.15 7.75
C ASN A 115 -7.06 -30.47 8.77
N PRO A 116 -8.15 -31.12 9.24
CA PRO A 116 -9.11 -30.48 10.17
C PRO A 116 -8.46 -29.99 11.48
N ASP A 117 -7.45 -30.70 11.94
CA ASP A 117 -6.70 -30.40 13.16
C ASP A 117 -5.46 -29.52 12.89
N ALA A 118 -5.35 -28.98 11.66
CA ALA A 118 -4.27 -28.06 11.32
C ALA A 118 -4.39 -26.78 12.11
N HIS A 119 -3.30 -26.39 12.77
CA HIS A 119 -3.25 -25.16 13.54
C HIS A 119 -3.11 -23.95 12.64
N ILE A 120 -4.00 -22.96 12.83
CA ILE A 120 -3.95 -21.66 12.12
C ILE A 120 -3.31 -20.63 13.05
N ILE A 121 -2.15 -20.14 12.66
CA ILE A 121 -1.45 -19.03 13.29
C ILE A 121 -1.94 -17.74 12.64
N MET A 122 -2.43 -16.81 13.43
CA MET A 122 -2.75 -15.47 12.94
C MET A 122 -1.72 -14.48 13.45
N ALA A 123 -1.10 -13.73 12.57
CA ALA A 123 -0.23 -12.64 12.97
C ALA A 123 -1.02 -11.63 13.82
N PRO A 124 -0.49 -11.17 14.95
CA PRO A 124 -1.24 -10.38 15.93
C PRO A 124 -1.57 -8.99 15.42
N ASN A 125 -2.71 -8.45 15.84
CA ASN A 125 -3.11 -7.07 15.58
C ASN A 125 -2.46 -6.13 16.61
N ILE A 126 -2.28 -4.85 16.24
CA ILE A 126 -1.77 -3.79 17.11
C ILE A 126 -2.91 -2.81 17.45
N GLY A 127 -3.70 -2.44 16.45
CA GLY A 127 -4.80 -1.50 16.56
C GLY A 127 -5.89 -1.79 15.54
N SER A 128 -6.90 -0.95 15.47
CA SER A 128 -8.03 -1.15 14.54
C SER A 128 -7.61 -1.13 13.09
N TYR A 129 -6.62 -0.32 12.74
CA TYR A 129 -6.17 -0.15 11.37
C TYR A 129 -4.72 -0.61 11.14
N VAL A 130 -4.06 -1.17 12.17
CA VAL A 130 -2.73 -1.78 12.06
C VAL A 130 -2.82 -3.23 12.52
N GLY A 131 -2.71 -4.14 11.59
CA GLY A 131 -3.00 -5.56 11.78
C GLY A 131 -1.80 -6.49 11.70
N GLY A 132 -2.12 -7.77 11.48
CA GLY A 132 -1.15 -8.83 11.38
C GLY A 132 -0.24 -8.74 10.15
N ASP A 133 -0.67 -8.06 9.09
CA ASP A 133 0.16 -7.72 7.93
C ASP A 133 1.36 -6.87 8.35
N ILE A 134 1.12 -5.86 9.19
CA ILE A 134 2.16 -4.92 9.64
C ILE A 134 3.07 -5.53 10.70
N THR A 135 2.56 -6.35 11.61
CA THR A 135 3.41 -7.07 12.56
C THR A 135 4.33 -8.06 11.85
N ALA A 136 3.79 -8.77 10.85
CA ALA A 136 4.57 -9.65 9.99
C ALA A 136 5.59 -8.87 9.14
N GLY A 137 5.19 -7.71 8.58
CA GLY A 137 6.08 -6.82 7.84
C GLY A 137 7.20 -6.23 8.71
N THR A 138 6.88 -5.83 9.93
CA THR A 138 7.86 -5.34 10.91
C THR A 138 8.90 -6.41 11.26
N LEU A 139 8.48 -7.67 11.38
CA LEU A 139 9.41 -8.79 11.54
C LEU A 139 10.44 -8.84 10.41
N VAL A 140 9.99 -8.70 9.17
CA VAL A 140 10.82 -8.76 7.94
C VAL A 140 11.75 -7.56 7.82
N SER A 141 11.27 -6.35 8.15
CA SER A 141 12.06 -5.13 8.05
C SER A 141 13.29 -5.11 8.98
N MET A 142 13.29 -5.92 10.03
CA MET A 142 14.35 -6.02 11.04
C MET A 142 14.62 -4.71 11.81
N ILE A 143 13.75 -3.69 11.74
CA ILE A 143 13.92 -2.42 12.47
C ILE A 143 13.99 -2.64 13.99
N TRP A 144 13.33 -3.66 14.48
CA TRP A 144 13.30 -4.06 15.89
C TRP A 144 14.64 -4.60 16.42
N ASN A 145 15.60 -4.86 15.55
CA ASN A 145 16.90 -5.46 15.89
C ASN A 145 18.08 -4.52 15.61
N ARG A 146 17.82 -3.23 15.44
CA ARG A 146 18.80 -2.20 15.10
C ARG A 146 18.67 -1.00 16.00
N PRO A 147 19.79 -0.33 16.37
CA PRO A 147 19.74 0.92 17.12
C PRO A 147 19.36 2.13 16.25
N GLU A 148 19.55 2.06 14.93
CA GLU A 148 19.25 3.12 13.98
C GLU A 148 17.74 3.31 13.84
N PHE A 149 17.30 4.59 13.76
CA PHE A 149 15.90 4.91 13.55
C PHE A 149 15.48 4.65 12.12
N SER A 150 14.50 3.80 11.96
CA SER A 150 14.01 3.39 10.66
C SER A 150 12.51 3.59 10.55
N LEU A 151 12.07 3.85 9.32
CA LEU A 151 10.68 3.95 8.93
C LEU A 151 10.30 2.75 8.05
N PHE A 152 9.31 1.97 8.45
CA PHE A 152 8.70 0.94 7.62
C PHE A 152 7.34 1.44 7.12
N ILE A 153 7.11 1.31 5.81
CA ILE A 153 5.88 1.76 5.13
C ILE A 153 5.35 0.59 4.32
N ASP A 154 4.13 0.16 4.57
CA ASP A 154 3.39 -0.75 3.67
C ASP A 154 2.40 0.06 2.84
N LEU A 155 2.56 -0.01 1.51
CA LEU A 155 1.75 0.74 0.55
C LEU A 155 0.70 -0.18 -0.08
N GLY A 156 -0.52 -0.03 0.36
CA GLY A 156 -1.71 -0.65 -0.20
C GLY A 156 -2.83 0.37 -0.39
N THR A 157 -4.06 -0.07 -0.27
CA THR A 157 -5.25 0.81 -0.22
C THR A 157 -5.20 1.75 0.99
N ASN A 158 -4.60 1.29 2.09
CA ASN A 158 -4.17 2.15 3.18
C ASN A 158 -2.65 2.29 3.13
N GLY A 159 -2.12 3.31 3.81
CA GLY A 159 -0.71 3.40 4.12
C GLY A 159 -0.53 3.09 5.60
N GLU A 160 0.14 2.00 5.91
CA GLU A 160 0.49 1.65 7.28
C GLU A 160 1.97 1.92 7.51
N LEU A 161 2.28 2.51 8.67
CA LEU A 161 3.62 2.97 9.00
C LEU A 161 4.06 2.46 10.36
N VAL A 162 5.35 2.13 10.45
CA VAL A 162 6.03 1.86 11.73
C VAL A 162 7.33 2.64 11.76
N PHE A 163 7.52 3.45 12.79
CA PHE A 163 8.76 4.19 13.03
C PHE A 163 9.36 3.78 14.36
N GLY A 164 10.66 3.65 14.42
CA GLY A 164 11.39 3.33 15.63
C GLY A 164 12.68 2.55 15.40
N ASN A 165 13.09 1.82 16.42
CA ASN A 165 14.30 1.02 16.46
C ASN A 165 14.16 -0.13 17.47
N SER A 166 15.28 -0.70 17.95
CA SER A 166 15.28 -1.77 18.95
C SER A 166 14.69 -1.37 20.30
N ASP A 167 14.67 -0.08 20.64
CA ASP A 167 14.27 0.42 21.96
C ASP A 167 12.77 0.74 22.01
N PHE A 168 12.21 1.29 20.94
CA PHE A 168 10.78 1.57 20.84
C PHE A 168 10.29 1.51 19.40
N MET A 169 9.01 1.25 19.21
CA MET A 169 8.32 1.34 17.91
C MET A 169 6.94 1.96 18.09
N MET A 170 6.59 2.82 17.15
CA MET A 170 5.26 3.41 17.03
C MET A 170 4.69 3.11 15.66
N SER A 171 3.40 2.83 15.59
CA SER A 171 2.68 2.56 14.34
C SER A 171 1.45 3.43 14.19
N CYS A 172 1.11 3.74 12.95
CA CYS A 172 -0.15 4.37 12.58
C CYS A 172 -0.63 3.87 11.22
N ALA A 173 -1.86 4.19 10.86
CA ALA A 173 -2.41 3.95 9.53
C ALA A 173 -3.06 5.21 8.98
N CYS A 174 -2.92 5.45 7.68
CA CYS A 174 -3.59 6.52 6.96
C CYS A 174 -4.41 5.98 5.80
N SER A 175 -5.50 6.68 5.46
CA SER A 175 -6.35 6.33 4.32
C SER A 175 -5.80 6.96 3.04
N ALA A 176 -4.85 6.28 2.40
CA ALA A 176 -4.29 6.71 1.13
C ALA A 176 -5.27 6.54 -0.04
N GLY A 177 -6.19 5.58 0.06
CA GLY A 177 -7.12 5.23 -1.02
C GLY A 177 -6.44 4.37 -2.10
N PRO A 178 -7.20 3.93 -3.12
CA PRO A 178 -6.71 2.97 -4.10
C PRO A 178 -5.91 3.61 -5.25
N ALA A 179 -5.61 4.92 -5.19
CA ALA A 179 -4.95 5.65 -6.29
C ALA A 179 -3.60 5.03 -6.70
N PHE A 180 -2.83 4.56 -5.72
CA PHE A 180 -1.55 3.87 -5.99
C PHE A 180 -1.70 2.50 -6.64
N GLU A 181 -2.87 1.88 -6.54
CA GLU A 181 -3.20 0.62 -7.23
C GLU A 181 -3.92 0.85 -8.58
N GLY A 182 -3.99 2.11 -9.04
CA GLY A 182 -4.72 2.53 -10.22
C GLY A 182 -6.23 2.69 -10.01
N GLY A 183 -6.73 2.52 -8.79
CA GLY A 183 -8.11 2.86 -8.44
C GLY A 183 -8.32 4.36 -8.37
N ASP A 184 -9.52 4.83 -8.65
CA ASP A 184 -9.88 6.27 -8.68
C ASP A 184 -9.06 7.11 -9.68
N ILE A 185 -8.36 6.45 -10.62
CA ILE A 185 -7.63 7.04 -11.75
C ILE A 185 -8.30 6.57 -13.04
N SER A 186 -8.65 7.49 -13.93
CA SER A 186 -9.47 7.23 -15.12
C SER A 186 -8.89 6.13 -16.03
N CYS A 187 -7.58 6.15 -16.27
CA CYS A 187 -6.83 5.13 -17.01
C CYS A 187 -5.95 4.26 -16.10
N GLY A 188 -6.28 4.22 -14.80
CA GLY A 188 -5.52 3.43 -13.84
C GLY A 188 -5.78 1.93 -13.99
N MET A 189 -4.72 1.13 -13.86
CA MET A 189 -4.78 -0.32 -13.92
C MET A 189 -3.68 -0.96 -13.08
N ARG A 190 -3.78 -2.27 -12.86
CA ARG A 190 -2.70 -3.03 -12.26
C ARG A 190 -1.51 -3.13 -13.21
N ALA A 191 -0.32 -3.44 -12.69
CA ALA A 191 0.89 -3.68 -13.49
C ALA A 191 0.78 -5.00 -14.27
N THR A 192 -0.03 -5.00 -15.31
CA THR A 192 -0.28 -6.09 -16.27
C THR A 192 -0.02 -5.60 -17.67
N ASP A 193 -0.07 -6.48 -18.66
CA ASP A 193 0.19 -6.16 -20.07
C ASP A 193 -0.57 -4.92 -20.53
N GLY A 194 0.14 -3.98 -21.13
CA GLY A 194 -0.38 -2.69 -21.58
C GLY A 194 -0.33 -1.57 -20.55
N ALA A 195 0.07 -1.83 -19.31
CA ALA A 195 0.25 -0.77 -18.31
C ALA A 195 1.53 0.00 -18.55
N ILE A 196 1.44 1.34 -18.55
CA ILE A 196 2.61 2.22 -18.50
C ILE A 196 3.17 2.14 -17.09
N GLU A 197 4.40 1.67 -16.93
CA GLU A 197 5.07 1.48 -15.64
C GLU A 197 6.13 2.53 -15.32
N ALA A 198 6.66 3.23 -16.33
CA ALA A 198 7.60 4.34 -16.19
C ALA A 198 7.37 5.36 -17.30
N CYS A 199 7.64 6.63 -17.01
CA CYS A 199 7.48 7.73 -17.95
C CYS A 199 8.50 8.83 -17.70
N THR A 200 8.98 9.43 -18.79
CA THR A 200 9.69 10.71 -18.80
C THR A 200 9.04 11.64 -19.82
N ILE A 201 9.08 12.95 -19.58
CA ILE A 201 8.47 13.95 -20.46
C ILE A 201 9.54 14.96 -20.88
N ASP A 202 9.65 15.18 -22.18
CA ASP A 202 10.54 16.23 -22.70
C ASP A 202 9.98 17.61 -22.32
N LYS A 203 10.78 18.43 -21.65
CA LYS A 203 10.36 19.73 -21.08
C LYS A 203 9.91 20.72 -22.16
N GLU A 204 10.55 20.70 -23.35
CA GLU A 204 10.27 21.65 -24.41
C GLU A 204 9.07 21.25 -25.28
N THR A 205 9.07 20.00 -25.74
CA THR A 205 8.05 19.49 -26.67
C THR A 205 6.83 18.93 -25.96
N MET A 206 6.93 18.63 -24.67
CA MET A 206 5.94 17.91 -23.86
C MET A 206 5.60 16.52 -24.42
N GLU A 207 6.52 15.89 -25.17
CA GLU A 207 6.32 14.53 -25.67
C GLU A 207 6.74 13.50 -24.62
N PRO A 208 5.89 12.50 -24.31
CA PRO A 208 6.22 11.46 -23.35
C PRO A 208 7.05 10.35 -24.00
N THR A 209 7.97 9.79 -23.22
CA THR A 209 8.60 8.50 -23.46
C THR A 209 8.25 7.58 -22.31
N TYR A 210 7.70 6.41 -22.58
CA TYR A 210 7.21 5.52 -21.54
C TYR A 210 7.61 4.07 -21.78
N LYS A 211 7.69 3.33 -20.68
CA LYS A 211 7.90 1.88 -20.65
C LYS A 211 6.58 1.19 -20.33
N ILE A 212 6.27 0.12 -21.07
CA ILE A 212 5.01 -0.62 -20.97
C ILE A 212 5.32 -2.03 -20.45
N VAL A 213 4.47 -2.53 -19.55
CA VAL A 213 4.50 -3.93 -19.12
C VAL A 213 4.01 -4.81 -20.27
N GLY A 214 4.72 -5.89 -20.56
CA GLY A 214 4.39 -6.88 -21.59
C GLY A 214 5.47 -7.07 -22.62
N ASP A 215 5.14 -7.82 -23.67
CA ASP A 215 6.05 -8.14 -24.77
C ASP A 215 6.39 -6.93 -25.64
N PRO A 216 7.52 -6.93 -26.38
CA PRO A 216 7.86 -5.89 -27.34
C PRO A 216 6.74 -5.67 -28.36
N GLY A 217 6.24 -4.44 -28.46
CA GLY A 217 5.12 -4.07 -29.36
C GLY A 217 3.75 -4.04 -28.69
N THR A 218 3.65 -4.35 -27.39
CA THR A 218 2.45 -4.12 -26.60
C THR A 218 2.09 -2.65 -26.62
N LYS A 219 0.83 -2.32 -26.92
CA LYS A 219 0.33 -0.92 -26.92
C LYS A 219 -0.10 -0.50 -25.52
N PRO A 220 0.03 0.78 -25.15
CA PRO A 220 -0.41 1.30 -23.87
C PRO A 220 -1.94 1.24 -23.75
N VAL A 221 -2.43 0.79 -22.61
CA VAL A 221 -3.86 0.69 -22.28
C VAL A 221 -4.21 1.58 -21.08
N GLY A 222 -3.27 1.78 -20.17
CA GLY A 222 -3.47 2.56 -18.97
C GLY A 222 -2.16 2.75 -18.19
N LEU A 223 -2.30 3.21 -16.94
CA LEU A 223 -1.19 3.54 -16.04
C LEU A 223 -1.24 2.63 -14.80
N CYS A 224 -0.15 1.98 -14.46
CA CYS A 224 -0.04 1.37 -13.14
C CYS A 224 0.52 2.37 -12.11
N GLY A 225 0.54 2.00 -10.84
CA GLY A 225 0.92 2.91 -9.75
C GLY A 225 2.27 3.59 -9.92
N SER A 226 3.31 2.85 -10.36
CA SER A 226 4.63 3.43 -10.63
C SER A 226 4.58 4.43 -11.80
N GLY A 227 3.86 4.10 -12.88
CA GLY A 227 3.67 5.00 -14.01
C GLY A 227 2.92 6.29 -13.64
N ILE A 228 1.93 6.21 -12.74
CA ILE A 228 1.21 7.40 -12.24
C ILE A 228 2.16 8.32 -11.47
N ILE A 229 3.01 7.76 -10.61
CA ILE A 229 4.02 8.52 -9.85
C ILE A 229 4.98 9.24 -10.80
N ASP A 230 5.51 8.51 -11.80
CA ASP A 230 6.42 9.09 -12.78
C ASP A 230 5.76 10.21 -13.60
N VAL A 231 4.57 9.95 -14.14
CA VAL A 231 3.85 10.94 -14.95
C VAL A 231 3.59 12.23 -14.16
N ILE A 232 3.09 12.13 -12.93
CA ILE A 232 2.79 13.32 -12.12
C ILE A 232 4.07 14.07 -11.74
N SER A 233 5.15 13.34 -11.40
CA SER A 233 6.45 13.94 -11.13
C SER A 233 7.00 14.70 -12.36
N GLU A 234 6.99 14.07 -13.52
CA GLU A 234 7.47 14.67 -14.77
C GLU A 234 6.63 15.88 -15.18
N LEU A 235 5.29 15.81 -15.09
CA LEU A 235 4.41 16.95 -15.37
C LEU A 235 4.74 18.15 -14.47
N TYR A 236 5.08 17.89 -13.21
CA TYR A 236 5.44 18.93 -12.26
C TYR A 236 6.85 19.48 -12.52
N ILE A 237 7.86 18.65 -12.69
CA ILE A 237 9.26 19.05 -12.96
C ILE A 237 9.37 19.82 -14.26
N CYS A 238 8.62 19.41 -15.31
CA CYS A 238 8.57 20.12 -16.59
C CYS A 238 7.75 21.42 -16.55
N GLY A 239 7.16 21.78 -15.40
CA GLY A 239 6.31 22.97 -15.25
C GLY A 239 5.04 22.93 -16.11
N ILE A 240 4.50 21.75 -16.38
CA ILE A 240 3.24 21.55 -17.11
C ILE A 240 2.06 21.68 -16.15
N ILE A 241 2.22 21.26 -14.92
CA ILE A 241 1.24 21.47 -13.85
C ILE A 241 1.82 22.32 -12.72
N ASN A 242 0.96 23.03 -12.01
CA ASN A 242 1.32 23.79 -10.82
C ASN A 242 1.29 22.88 -9.53
N PRO A 243 1.70 23.40 -8.35
CA PRO A 243 1.67 22.62 -7.09
C PRO A 243 0.29 22.06 -6.70
N LYS A 244 -0.80 22.57 -7.27
CA LYS A 244 -2.17 22.07 -7.07
C LYS A 244 -2.59 21.03 -8.11
N GLY A 245 -1.68 20.61 -8.98
CA GLY A 245 -1.97 19.65 -10.03
C GLY A 245 -2.82 20.22 -11.20
N LYS A 246 -2.88 21.55 -11.37
CA LYS A 246 -3.59 22.20 -12.47
C LYS A 246 -2.67 22.46 -13.64
N PHE A 247 -3.14 22.17 -14.87
CA PHE A 247 -2.36 22.46 -16.08
C PHE A 247 -2.17 23.96 -16.25
N ILE A 248 -0.94 24.39 -16.54
CA ILE A 248 -0.54 25.78 -16.72
C ILE A 248 0.17 26.02 -18.06
N ARG A 249 0.34 24.96 -18.85
CA ARG A 249 0.86 25.05 -20.24
C ARG A 249 -0.20 24.52 -21.21
N GLU A 250 -0.13 25.03 -22.45
CA GLU A 250 -0.95 24.58 -23.56
C GLU A 250 -0.09 23.87 -24.60
N GLY A 251 -0.67 22.93 -25.33
CA GLY A 251 0.05 22.18 -26.37
C GLY A 251 -0.76 21.02 -26.93
N LYS A 252 -0.18 20.30 -27.90
CA LYS A 252 -0.84 19.18 -28.59
C LYS A 252 -1.30 18.06 -27.64
N ARG A 253 -0.58 17.85 -26.52
CA ARG A 253 -0.85 16.82 -25.52
C ARG A 253 -1.82 17.28 -24.43
N ILE A 254 -2.20 18.56 -24.40
CA ILE A 254 -3.13 19.10 -23.40
C ILE A 254 -4.52 19.23 -24.04
N LYS A 255 -5.52 18.65 -23.37
CA LYS A 255 -6.94 18.79 -23.70
C LYS A 255 -7.69 19.44 -22.55
N HIS A 256 -8.75 20.14 -22.89
CA HIS A 256 -9.74 20.62 -21.91
C HIS A 256 -11.11 20.06 -22.24
N ASP A 257 -11.82 19.62 -21.22
CA ASP A 257 -13.20 19.19 -21.37
C ASP A 257 -14.16 20.40 -21.47
N LYS A 258 -15.44 20.13 -21.64
CA LYS A 258 -16.50 21.17 -21.72
C LYS A 258 -16.63 22.03 -20.45
N TYR A 259 -16.04 21.63 -19.35
CA TYR A 259 -16.02 22.36 -18.08
C TYR A 259 -14.69 23.06 -17.82
N GLY A 260 -13.74 22.96 -18.75
CA GLY A 260 -12.42 23.54 -18.62
C GLY A 260 -11.43 22.70 -17.79
N MET A 261 -11.77 21.43 -17.48
CA MET A 261 -10.85 20.53 -16.78
C MET A 261 -9.80 20.02 -17.75
N GLY A 262 -8.53 20.19 -17.37
CA GLY A 262 -7.39 19.76 -18.17
C GLY A 262 -7.10 18.27 -18.08
N SER A 263 -6.52 17.74 -19.16
CA SER A 263 -5.90 16.41 -19.20
C SER A 263 -4.64 16.41 -20.06
N TYR A 264 -3.71 15.52 -19.73
CA TYR A 264 -2.50 15.28 -20.51
C TYR A 264 -2.58 13.91 -21.17
N ILE A 265 -2.37 13.87 -22.50
CA ILE A 265 -2.45 12.66 -23.32
C ILE A 265 -1.08 11.99 -23.39
N LEU A 266 -0.98 10.79 -22.85
CA LEU A 266 0.20 9.92 -22.93
C LEU A 266 0.27 9.19 -24.26
N ALA A 267 -0.86 8.64 -24.71
CA ALA A 267 -0.97 7.99 -26.01
C ALA A 267 -2.33 8.35 -26.64
N PHE A 268 -2.31 8.80 -27.89
CA PHE A 268 -3.53 9.03 -28.65
C PHE A 268 -4.21 7.70 -29.01
N GLU A 269 -5.50 7.72 -29.33
CA GLU A 269 -6.30 6.52 -29.66
C GLU A 269 -5.63 5.63 -30.71
N GLU A 270 -4.98 6.22 -31.73
CA GLU A 270 -4.28 5.49 -32.79
C GLU A 270 -3.04 4.72 -32.26
N GLU A 271 -2.41 5.24 -31.22
CA GLU A 271 -1.21 4.67 -30.57
C GLU A 271 -1.60 3.70 -29.47
N ALA A 272 -2.76 3.91 -28.85
CA ALA A 272 -3.25 3.13 -27.70
C ALA A 272 -3.72 1.72 -28.09
N GLY A 273 -3.71 0.81 -27.12
CA GLY A 273 -4.32 -0.51 -27.20
C GLY A 273 -5.81 -0.51 -26.81
N SER A 274 -6.39 0.66 -26.57
CA SER A 274 -7.78 0.90 -26.21
C SER A 274 -8.47 1.74 -27.30
N VAL A 275 -9.80 1.86 -27.21
CA VAL A 275 -10.63 2.70 -28.11
C VAL A 275 -10.69 4.16 -27.64
N LYS A 276 -9.77 4.58 -26.80
CA LYS A 276 -9.67 5.93 -26.24
C LYS A 276 -8.22 6.31 -26.06
N ASP A 277 -7.96 7.62 -25.98
CA ASP A 277 -6.67 8.12 -25.52
C ASP A 277 -6.33 7.56 -24.12
N VAL A 278 -5.06 7.30 -23.89
CA VAL A 278 -4.53 7.07 -22.54
C VAL A 278 -4.11 8.43 -22.00
N GLU A 279 -4.85 8.91 -21.00
CA GLU A 279 -4.66 10.26 -20.46
C GLU A 279 -4.71 10.28 -18.94
N ILE A 280 -4.14 11.33 -18.35
CA ILE A 280 -4.28 11.65 -16.93
C ILE A 280 -4.97 13.01 -16.82
N THR A 281 -6.05 13.05 -16.02
CA THR A 281 -6.87 14.24 -15.84
C THR A 281 -6.50 15.00 -14.57
N GLU A 282 -6.89 16.27 -14.46
CA GLU A 282 -6.74 17.02 -13.19
C GLU A 282 -7.48 16.37 -12.01
N VAL A 283 -8.55 15.61 -12.28
CA VAL A 283 -9.27 14.85 -11.24
C VAL A 283 -8.41 13.69 -10.75
N ASP A 284 -7.77 12.98 -11.66
CA ASP A 284 -6.85 11.89 -11.32
C ASP A 284 -5.67 12.39 -10.49
N ILE A 285 -5.09 13.53 -10.91
CA ILE A 285 -3.98 14.17 -10.20
C ILE A 285 -4.42 14.61 -8.80
N ASP A 286 -5.62 15.17 -8.63
CA ASP A 286 -6.16 15.57 -7.31
C ASP A 286 -6.36 14.36 -6.41
N ASN A 287 -6.91 13.24 -6.93
CA ASN A 287 -7.04 12.00 -6.19
C ASN A 287 -5.68 11.45 -5.74
N PHE A 288 -4.69 11.51 -6.63
CA PHE A 288 -3.33 11.10 -6.30
C PHE A 288 -2.66 12.02 -5.27
N ILE A 289 -2.82 13.34 -5.37
CA ILE A 289 -2.30 14.31 -4.41
C ILE A 289 -2.86 14.06 -3.01
N ARG A 290 -4.14 13.71 -2.89
CA ARG A 290 -4.73 13.34 -1.60
C ARG A 290 -4.14 12.05 -1.05
N ALA A 291 -3.95 11.05 -1.91
CA ALA A 291 -3.37 9.77 -1.52
C ALA A 291 -1.93 9.94 -0.99
N LYS A 292 -1.07 10.66 -1.73
CA LYS A 292 0.30 10.93 -1.28
C LYS A 292 0.33 11.84 -0.05
N GLY A 293 -0.60 12.78 0.01
CA GLY A 293 -0.75 13.69 1.15
C GLY A 293 -1.09 12.95 2.45
N ALA A 294 -1.92 11.90 2.38
CA ALA A 294 -2.22 11.05 3.53
C ALA A 294 -0.97 10.34 4.07
N ILE A 295 -0.12 9.81 3.19
CA ILE A 295 1.12 9.14 3.59
C ILE A 295 2.10 10.14 4.21
N PHE A 296 2.38 11.25 3.51
CA PHE A 296 3.34 12.25 3.98
C PHE A 296 2.91 12.88 5.31
N SER A 297 1.64 13.23 5.46
CA SER A 297 1.10 13.78 6.71
C SER A 297 1.16 12.80 7.86
N ALA A 298 0.94 11.50 7.61
CA ALA A 298 1.08 10.47 8.64
C ALA A 298 2.53 10.36 9.13
N ILE A 299 3.51 10.37 8.21
CA ILE A 299 4.94 10.39 8.56
C ILE A 299 5.27 11.64 9.40
N ARG A 300 4.88 12.82 8.93
CA ARG A 300 5.14 14.09 9.61
C ARG A 300 4.49 14.14 10.99
N THR A 301 3.22 13.73 11.09
CA THR A 301 2.50 13.71 12.37
C THR A 301 3.17 12.79 13.37
N MET A 302 3.59 11.59 12.92
CA MET A 302 4.26 10.63 13.79
C MET A 302 5.61 11.16 14.30
N LEU A 303 6.46 11.70 13.42
CA LEU A 303 7.75 12.27 13.78
C LEU A 303 7.57 13.47 14.72
N THR A 304 6.70 14.42 14.38
CA THR A 304 6.45 15.62 15.20
C THR A 304 5.91 15.26 16.59
N SER A 305 5.05 14.24 16.70
CA SER A 305 4.51 13.78 17.99
C SER A 305 5.57 13.14 18.89
N LEU A 306 6.69 12.75 18.34
CA LEU A 306 7.84 12.17 19.04
C LEU A 306 9.00 13.16 19.22
N ASP A 307 8.84 14.42 18.78
CA ASP A 307 9.91 15.43 18.71
C ASP A 307 11.09 14.99 17.81
N PHE A 308 10.82 14.21 16.76
CA PHE A 308 11.80 13.77 15.78
C PHE A 308 11.75 14.64 14.52
N ASP A 309 12.91 14.86 13.92
CA ASP A 309 13.07 15.47 12.60
C ASP A 309 13.30 14.40 11.53
N VAL A 310 12.93 14.69 10.26
CA VAL A 310 13.13 13.81 9.11
C VAL A 310 14.60 13.38 8.96
N SER A 311 15.56 14.26 9.27
CA SER A 311 17.00 13.96 9.20
C SER A 311 17.46 12.84 10.15
N MET A 312 16.64 12.51 11.16
CA MET A 312 16.93 11.44 12.12
C MET A 312 16.53 10.03 11.57
N ILE A 313 15.92 9.97 10.40
CA ILE A 313 15.62 8.69 9.73
C ILE A 313 16.90 8.17 9.07
N ASP A 314 17.36 7.00 9.52
CA ASP A 314 18.53 6.34 8.96
C ASP A 314 18.17 5.50 7.73
N ASP A 315 17.08 4.74 7.79
CA ASP A 315 16.62 3.85 6.70
C ASP A 315 15.09 3.91 6.54
N VAL A 316 14.60 3.72 5.31
CA VAL A 316 13.17 3.58 4.97
C VAL A 316 12.95 2.25 4.26
N TYR A 317 12.13 1.40 4.85
CA TYR A 317 11.73 0.12 4.27
C TYR A 317 10.34 0.27 3.65
N VAL A 318 10.24 0.11 2.33
CA VAL A 318 8.99 0.21 1.58
C VAL A 318 8.52 -1.18 1.19
N ALA A 319 7.30 -1.52 1.55
CA ALA A 319 6.61 -2.76 1.20
C ALA A 319 5.33 -2.48 0.40
N GLY A 320 4.68 -3.53 -0.07
CA GLY A 320 3.43 -3.47 -0.81
C GLY A 320 3.56 -3.75 -2.30
N GLY A 321 2.43 -3.89 -2.98
CA GLY A 321 2.40 -4.33 -4.38
C GLY A 321 2.95 -3.32 -5.40
N ILE A 322 3.05 -2.05 -5.03
CA ILE A 322 3.46 -0.95 -5.90
C ILE A 322 4.98 -0.80 -5.95
N GLY A 323 5.66 -1.18 -4.87
CA GLY A 323 7.01 -0.74 -4.57
C GLY A 323 8.12 -1.22 -5.52
N SER A 324 7.98 -2.36 -6.20
CA SER A 324 9.06 -2.91 -7.05
C SER A 324 9.37 -2.08 -8.30
N GLY A 325 8.43 -1.22 -8.70
CA GLY A 325 8.57 -0.38 -9.89
C GLY A 325 8.65 1.12 -9.60
N ILE A 326 8.59 1.54 -8.32
CA ILE A 326 8.61 2.97 -7.98
C ILE A 326 9.99 3.58 -8.25
N ASN A 327 10.00 4.67 -8.99
CA ASN A 327 11.13 5.58 -9.00
C ASN A 327 11.10 6.41 -7.70
N MET A 328 11.98 6.08 -6.76
CA MET A 328 12.01 6.74 -5.44
C MET A 328 12.30 8.23 -5.54
N GLN A 329 13.12 8.66 -6.50
CA GLN A 329 13.37 10.08 -6.72
C GLN A 329 12.07 10.82 -7.12
N ASN A 330 11.28 10.24 -8.01
CA ASN A 330 10.00 10.81 -8.41
C ASN A 330 9.00 10.84 -7.25
N ALA A 331 8.97 9.81 -6.41
CA ALA A 331 8.13 9.77 -5.23
C ALA A 331 8.52 10.84 -4.19
N VAL A 332 9.82 11.10 -4.01
CA VAL A 332 10.33 12.21 -3.17
C VAL A 332 10.00 13.55 -3.80
N ASN A 333 10.23 13.74 -5.10
CA ASN A 333 9.99 15.00 -5.83
C ASN A 333 8.54 15.49 -5.70
N ILE A 334 7.58 14.57 -5.68
CA ILE A 334 6.15 14.93 -5.51
C ILE A 334 5.73 15.05 -4.03
N GLY A 335 6.64 14.81 -3.08
CA GLY A 335 6.36 14.84 -1.66
C GLY A 335 5.47 13.69 -1.19
N MET A 336 5.67 12.49 -1.74
CA MET A 336 5.06 11.26 -1.24
C MET A 336 5.86 10.72 -0.05
N PHE A 337 7.18 10.82 -0.12
CA PHE A 337 8.13 10.44 0.91
C PHE A 337 8.96 11.61 1.39
N PRO A 338 9.56 11.52 2.59
CA PRO A 338 10.49 12.52 3.09
C PRO A 338 11.70 12.70 2.17
N ASP A 339 12.23 13.91 2.14
CA ASP A 339 13.43 14.27 1.38
C ASP A 339 14.68 13.81 2.12
N ILE A 340 15.02 12.54 1.93
CA ILE A 340 16.22 11.89 2.45
C ILE A 340 16.97 11.21 1.30
N PRO A 341 18.28 10.94 1.43
CA PRO A 341 19.07 10.29 0.39
C PRO A 341 18.43 9.00 -0.12
N ILE A 342 18.37 8.84 -1.45
CA ILE A 342 17.67 7.72 -2.11
C ILE A 342 18.24 6.35 -1.72
N GLU A 343 19.55 6.29 -1.44
CA GLU A 343 20.24 5.07 -0.97
C GLU A 343 19.74 4.54 0.38
N LYS A 344 19.00 5.36 1.14
CA LYS A 344 18.37 4.96 2.40
C LYS A 344 17.01 4.25 2.20
N PHE A 345 16.49 4.22 0.97
CA PHE A 345 15.25 3.53 0.66
C PHE A 345 15.49 2.08 0.25
N HIS A 346 14.80 1.16 0.91
CA HIS A 346 14.92 -0.28 0.67
C HIS A 346 13.55 -0.87 0.37
N TYR A 347 13.37 -1.41 -0.85
CA TYR A 347 12.16 -2.12 -1.19
C TYR A 347 12.23 -3.57 -0.71
N ILE A 348 11.25 -4.01 0.10
CA ILE A 348 11.24 -5.34 0.72
C ILE A 348 10.10 -6.26 0.25
N GLY A 349 9.40 -5.88 -0.81
CA GLY A 349 8.39 -6.72 -1.46
C GLY A 349 7.10 -6.90 -0.65
N ASN A 350 6.46 -8.06 -0.80
CA ASN A 350 5.30 -8.44 0.00
C ASN A 350 5.76 -8.91 1.39
N SER A 351 5.99 -7.95 2.27
CA SER A 351 6.53 -8.18 3.61
C SER A 351 5.58 -8.98 4.50
N SER A 352 4.26 -8.81 4.34
CA SER A 352 3.26 -9.55 5.11
C SER A 352 3.29 -11.05 4.78
N LEU A 353 3.38 -11.42 3.49
CA LEU A 353 3.52 -12.82 3.08
C LEU A 353 4.86 -13.42 3.53
N THR A 354 5.95 -12.66 3.38
CA THR A 354 7.28 -13.10 3.83
C THR A 354 7.31 -13.30 5.35
N GLY A 355 6.69 -12.40 6.12
CA GLY A 355 6.58 -12.52 7.57
C GLY A 355 5.73 -13.73 7.98
N ALA A 356 4.59 -13.97 7.32
CA ALA A 356 3.79 -15.17 7.56
C ALA A 356 4.58 -16.47 7.28
N TYR A 357 5.37 -16.46 6.20
CA TYR A 357 6.27 -17.58 5.88
C TYR A 357 7.33 -17.80 6.98
N LEU A 358 7.96 -16.74 7.50
CA LEU A 358 8.92 -16.85 8.59
C LEU A 358 8.28 -17.35 9.88
N MET A 359 7.09 -16.84 10.23
CA MET A 359 6.32 -17.33 11.40
C MET A 359 5.95 -18.81 11.27
N LEU A 360 5.64 -19.25 10.05
CA LEU A 360 5.29 -20.65 9.80
C LEU A 360 6.48 -21.59 10.02
N LEU A 361 7.68 -21.18 9.57
CA LEU A 361 8.89 -22.00 9.63
C LEU A 361 9.63 -21.95 10.98
N SER A 362 9.48 -20.85 11.72
CA SER A 362 10.33 -20.54 12.87
C SER A 362 9.50 -20.14 14.10
N THR A 363 9.46 -20.98 15.11
CA THR A 363 8.86 -20.65 16.41
C THR A 363 9.48 -19.40 17.07
N PRO A 364 10.80 -19.17 17.00
CA PRO A 364 11.37 -17.89 17.43
C PRO A 364 10.81 -16.67 16.67
N ALA A 365 10.64 -16.76 15.34
CA ALA A 365 10.04 -15.69 14.53
C ALA A 365 8.56 -15.45 14.92
N GLU A 366 7.78 -16.53 15.09
CA GLU A 366 6.42 -16.44 15.57
C GLU A 366 6.35 -15.73 16.94
N LYS A 367 7.15 -16.15 17.91
CA LYS A 367 7.22 -15.50 19.23
C LYS A 367 7.62 -14.04 19.15
N LYS A 368 8.63 -13.72 18.33
CA LYS A 368 9.09 -12.34 18.11
C LYS A 368 7.96 -11.47 17.58
N THR A 369 7.15 -11.94 16.63
CA THR A 369 6.02 -11.20 16.09
C THR A 369 4.99 -10.83 17.16
N TYR A 370 4.70 -11.77 18.09
CA TYR A 370 3.83 -11.48 19.25
C TYR A 370 4.46 -10.47 20.22
N GLU A 371 5.77 -10.52 20.44
CA GLU A 371 6.50 -9.53 21.27
C GLU A 371 6.46 -8.14 20.62
N LEU A 372 6.67 -8.07 19.29
CA LEU A 372 6.61 -6.81 18.53
C LEU A 372 5.24 -6.15 18.68
N ALA A 373 4.17 -6.91 18.47
CA ALA A 373 2.81 -6.37 18.61
C ALA A 373 2.51 -5.90 20.06
N ALA A 374 3.01 -6.62 21.06
CA ALA A 374 2.78 -6.27 22.46
C ALA A 374 3.52 -5.01 22.92
N ASN A 375 4.66 -4.69 22.28
CA ASN A 375 5.53 -3.56 22.63
C ASN A 375 5.38 -2.37 21.70
N MET A 376 4.62 -2.49 20.61
CA MET A 376 4.41 -1.41 19.64
C MET A 376 3.29 -0.48 20.10
N THR A 377 3.57 0.82 20.10
CA THR A 377 2.57 1.85 20.40
C THR A 377 1.75 2.14 19.15
N TYR A 378 0.43 2.09 19.24
CA TYR A 378 -0.48 2.50 18.17
C TYR A 378 -0.90 3.96 18.33
N MET A 379 -0.72 4.75 17.28
CA MET A 379 -1.19 6.14 17.18
C MET A 379 -2.43 6.18 16.27
N GLU A 380 -3.55 6.59 16.82
CA GLU A 380 -4.76 6.88 16.04
C GLU A 380 -4.68 8.32 15.50
N LEU A 381 -4.35 8.47 14.21
CA LEU A 381 -4.10 9.78 13.58
C LEU A 381 -5.29 10.74 13.69
N SER A 382 -6.52 10.22 13.64
CA SER A 382 -7.75 11.03 13.73
C SER A 382 -7.89 11.77 15.07
N THR A 383 -7.18 11.31 16.10
CA THR A 383 -7.18 11.94 17.45
C THR A 383 -6.03 12.92 17.66
N VAL A 384 -5.09 13.01 16.72
CA VAL A 384 -3.92 13.88 16.83
C VAL A 384 -4.24 15.26 16.25
N PRO A 385 -4.23 16.36 17.04
CA PRO A 385 -4.71 17.68 16.60
C PRO A 385 -4.00 18.24 15.36
N ILE A 386 -2.70 18.00 15.21
CA ILE A 386 -1.90 18.53 14.10
C ILE A 386 -2.08 17.77 12.78
N TYR A 387 -2.71 16.58 12.80
CA TYR A 387 -2.79 15.70 11.61
C TYR A 387 -3.49 16.38 10.44
N MET A 388 -4.59 17.08 10.69
CA MET A 388 -5.35 17.73 9.63
C MET A 388 -4.58 18.91 9.01
N ASP A 389 -3.83 19.66 9.78
CA ASP A 389 -2.99 20.76 9.27
C ASP A 389 -1.85 20.21 8.41
N GLU A 390 -1.18 19.14 8.85
CA GLU A 390 -0.16 18.43 8.08
C GLU A 390 -0.75 17.85 6.78
N PHE A 391 -1.97 17.27 6.83
CA PHE A 391 -2.64 16.74 5.64
C PHE A 391 -2.95 17.84 4.61
N VAL A 392 -3.51 18.97 5.04
CA VAL A 392 -3.80 20.11 4.14
C VAL A 392 -2.51 20.63 3.51
N GLY A 393 -1.42 20.73 4.28
CA GLY A 393 -0.11 21.13 3.76
C GLY A 393 0.45 20.14 2.75
N ALA A 394 0.26 18.85 2.98
CA ALA A 394 0.71 17.78 2.10
C ALA A 394 -0.15 17.58 0.84
N CYS A 395 -1.34 18.19 0.74
CA CYS A 395 -2.18 18.19 -0.47
C CYS A 395 -1.69 19.18 -1.54
N PHE A 396 -0.37 19.34 -1.67
CA PHE A 396 0.31 20.11 -2.72
C PHE A 396 1.54 19.32 -3.19
N ILE A 397 2.04 19.62 -4.37
CA ILE A 397 3.27 19.03 -4.92
C ILE A 397 4.41 20.06 -4.76
N PRO A 398 5.48 19.72 -4.04
CA PRO A 398 5.62 18.61 -3.11
C PRO A 398 4.90 18.85 -1.79
N HIS A 399 4.86 20.08 -1.27
CA HIS A 399 4.24 20.50 -0.02
C HIS A 399 4.02 22.02 -0.02
N THR A 400 3.13 22.55 0.83
CA THR A 400 2.96 24.01 1.00
C THR A 400 4.19 24.68 1.63
N ASP A 401 4.87 23.96 2.52
CA ASP A 401 6.14 24.43 3.10
C ASP A 401 7.32 23.86 2.29
N THR A 402 7.89 24.67 1.40
CA THR A 402 9.02 24.30 0.54
C THR A 402 10.30 23.98 1.29
N ARG A 403 10.43 24.38 2.56
CA ARG A 403 11.60 24.07 3.40
C ARG A 403 11.68 22.58 3.77
N ILE A 404 10.57 21.86 3.65
CA ILE A 404 10.49 20.43 3.95
C ILE A 404 11.06 19.57 2.80
N CYS A 405 11.21 20.17 1.61
CA CYS A 405 11.70 19.51 0.40
C CYS A 405 12.96 20.23 -0.09
N LEU A 406 14.09 19.91 0.50
CA LEU A 406 15.38 20.60 0.29
C LEU A 406 15.95 20.45 -1.13
N LEU A 407 15.67 19.36 -1.82
CA LEU A 407 16.09 19.13 -3.22
C LEU A 407 15.57 20.20 -4.17
N TYR A 408 14.44 20.81 -3.85
CA TYR A 408 13.85 21.88 -4.67
C TYR A 408 14.46 23.26 -4.44
N THR A 409 15.13 23.46 -3.30
CA THR A 409 15.71 24.77 -2.95
C THR A 409 17.11 24.97 -3.51
N SER A 410 17.85 23.92 -3.87
CA SER A 410 19.17 24.03 -4.47
C SER A 410 19.11 24.40 -5.94
N ASP A 411 18.23 23.78 -6.74
CA ASP A 411 18.16 24.03 -8.19
C ASP A 411 17.38 25.30 -8.55
N ALA A 412 16.29 25.60 -7.81
CA ALA A 412 15.55 26.85 -8.00
C ALA A 412 16.33 28.11 -7.57
N ALA A 413 17.31 27.97 -6.68
CA ALA A 413 18.19 29.07 -6.29
C ALA A 413 19.29 29.36 -7.31
N ASP A 414 19.68 28.38 -8.13
CA ASP A 414 20.66 28.53 -9.21
C ASP A 414 20.04 29.03 -10.53
N GLU A 415 18.75 28.74 -10.80
CA GLU A 415 18.03 29.32 -11.95
C GLU A 415 17.52 30.75 -11.72
N ALA A 416 17.50 31.25 -10.47
CA ALA A 416 17.08 32.59 -10.12
C ALA A 416 18.28 33.58 -9.94
N ARG A 417 19.51 33.14 -10.22
CA ARG A 417 20.72 33.96 -10.32
C ARG A 417 21.18 34.09 -11.76
#